data_d60206df17946f7f959e150c29b88fc5
#
_entry.id   d60206df17946f7f959e150c29b88fc5
#
_cell.length_a   1.000
_cell.length_b   1.000
_cell.length_c   1.000
_cell.angle_alpha   90.00
_cell.angle_beta   90.00
_cell.angle_gamma   90.00
#
_symmetry.space_group_name_H-M   'P 1'
#
loop_
_entity.id
_entity.type
_entity.pdbx_description
1 polymer ?
#
loop_
_entity_poly.entity_id
_entity_poly.type
_entity_poly.pdbx_seq_one_letter_code
_entity_poly.pdbx_strand_id
1 'polypeptide(L)' 'MKIIDARGRGCPEPVLMTKRALKEYDSFEVIVNEHVAKENISRLLTKSDKKFHVIEENNEFKVIIEK' A
#
# COMPACT_ATOMS: atom_id res chain seq x y z
N MET A 1 14.15 -1.43 -3.89
CA MET A 1 12.70 -1.54 -3.69
C MET A 1 12.01 -0.25 -4.11
N LYS A 2 10.94 -0.36 -4.86
CA LYS A 2 10.18 0.80 -5.29
C LYS A 2 9.35 1.35 -4.13
N ILE A 3 9.38 2.66 -3.95
CA ILE A 3 8.58 3.33 -2.92
C ILE A 3 7.51 4.17 -3.60
N ILE A 4 6.27 3.94 -3.23
CA ILE A 4 5.12 4.67 -3.78
C ILE A 4 4.56 5.56 -2.69
N ASP A 5 4.65 6.87 -2.88
CA ASP A 5 4.15 7.84 -1.92
C ASP A 5 2.71 8.19 -2.25
N ALA A 6 1.78 7.65 -1.47
CA ALA A 6 0.36 7.89 -1.65
C ALA A 6 -0.22 8.77 -0.55
N ARG A 7 0.64 9.48 0.19
CA ARG A 7 0.18 10.38 1.25
C ARG A 7 -0.60 11.55 0.66
N GLY A 8 -1.65 11.94 1.35
CA GLY A 8 -2.47 13.06 0.92
C GLY A 8 -3.39 12.76 -0.25
N ARG A 9 -3.42 11.52 -0.71
CA ARG A 9 -4.30 11.11 -1.80
C ARG A 9 -5.63 10.61 -1.24
N GLY A 10 -6.71 11.10 -1.80
CA GLY A 10 -8.03 10.64 -1.39
C GLY A 10 -8.34 9.26 -1.94
N CYS A 11 -9.26 8.55 -1.28
CA CYS A 11 -9.77 7.28 -1.77
C CYS A 11 -10.47 7.51 -3.12
N PRO A 12 -10.29 6.67 -4.14
CA PRO A 12 -9.62 5.37 -4.11
C PRO A 12 -8.19 5.39 -4.65
N GLU A 13 -7.54 6.55 -4.73
CA GLU A 13 -6.21 6.69 -5.32
C GLU A 13 -5.15 5.73 -4.78
N PRO A 14 -4.96 5.62 -3.44
CA PRO A 14 -3.93 4.71 -2.93
C PRO A 14 -4.14 3.26 -3.36
N VAL A 15 -5.40 2.83 -3.41
CA VAL A 15 -5.73 1.47 -3.84
C VAL A 15 -5.40 1.27 -5.30
N LEU A 16 -5.72 2.26 -6.15
CA LEU A 16 -5.43 2.18 -7.57
C LEU A 16 -3.93 2.18 -7.83
N MET A 17 -3.18 2.98 -7.08
CA MET A 17 -1.73 3.02 -7.20
C MET A 17 -1.13 1.67 -6.82
N THR A 18 -1.66 1.04 -5.77
CA THR A 18 -1.22 -0.28 -5.34
C THR A 18 -1.53 -1.34 -6.40
N LYS A 19 -2.70 -1.29 -7.00
CA LYS A 19 -3.07 -2.22 -8.06
C LYS A 19 -2.13 -2.13 -9.25
N ARG A 20 -1.77 -0.92 -9.64
CA ARG A 20 -0.81 -0.72 -10.74
C ARG A 20 0.55 -1.29 -10.39
N ALA A 21 0.99 -1.02 -9.17
CA ALA A 21 2.30 -1.49 -8.73
C ALA A 21 2.37 -3.01 -8.68
N LEU A 22 1.27 -3.67 -8.32
CA LEU A 22 1.22 -5.13 -8.30
C LEU A 22 1.49 -5.74 -9.67
N LYS A 23 1.17 -5.01 -10.73
CA LYS A 23 1.41 -5.49 -12.09
C LYS A 23 2.83 -5.22 -12.55
N GLU A 24 3.47 -4.20 -12.00
CA GLU A 24 4.79 -3.77 -12.46
C GLU A 24 5.96 -4.23 -11.60
N TYR A 25 5.72 -4.42 -10.30
CA TYR A 25 6.78 -4.71 -9.35
C TYR A 25 6.46 -5.95 -8.54
N ASP A 26 7.49 -6.73 -8.24
CA ASP A 26 7.35 -7.89 -7.35
C ASP A 26 7.37 -7.46 -5.89
N SER A 27 8.18 -6.45 -5.57
CA SER A 27 8.31 -5.94 -4.21
C SER A 27 8.27 -4.43 -4.26
N PHE A 28 7.50 -3.83 -3.36
CA PHE A 28 7.41 -2.38 -3.29
C PHE A 28 6.82 -1.97 -1.95
N GLU A 29 6.89 -0.67 -1.66
CA GLU A 29 6.37 -0.10 -0.44
C GLU A 29 5.39 1.00 -0.79
N VAL A 30 4.25 1.05 -0.12
CA VAL A 30 3.27 2.12 -0.30
C VAL A 30 3.16 2.87 1.01
N ILE A 31 3.28 4.20 0.95
CA ILE A 31 3.18 5.05 2.13
C ILE A 31 1.85 5.80 2.10
N VAL A 32 1.06 5.64 3.15
CA VAL A 32 -0.21 6.36 3.30
C VAL A 32 -0.27 6.96 4.69
N ASN A 33 -1.11 7.98 4.87
CA ASN A 33 -1.24 8.63 6.16
C ASN A 33 -2.67 8.61 6.68
N GLU A 34 -3.50 7.73 6.16
CA GLU A 34 -4.87 7.57 6.62
C GLU A 34 -5.19 6.11 6.90
N HIS A 35 -5.93 5.86 7.98
CA HIS A 35 -6.34 4.52 8.36
C HIS A 35 -7.16 3.84 7.27
N VAL A 36 -8.08 4.59 6.68
CA VAL A 36 -8.96 4.05 5.64
C VAL A 36 -8.14 3.57 4.45
N ALA A 37 -7.15 4.35 4.04
CA ALA A 37 -6.28 3.97 2.93
C ALA A 37 -5.51 2.69 3.26
N LYS A 38 -4.94 2.63 4.46
CA LYS A 38 -4.21 1.45 4.91
C LYS A 38 -5.11 0.21 4.89
N GLU A 39 -6.31 0.34 5.42
CA GLU A 39 -7.24 -0.78 5.49
C GLU A 39 -7.67 -1.26 4.11
N ASN A 40 -7.94 -0.32 3.21
CA ASN A 40 -8.35 -0.67 1.85
C ASN A 40 -7.23 -1.39 1.10
N ILE A 41 -5.99 -0.92 1.27
CA ILE A 41 -4.84 -1.56 0.65
C ILE A 41 -4.63 -2.97 1.23
N SER A 42 -4.74 -3.09 2.55
CA SER A 42 -4.59 -4.38 3.21
C SER A 42 -5.63 -5.38 2.72
N ARG A 43 -6.86 -4.91 2.54
CA ARG A 43 -7.94 -5.76 2.04
C ARG A 43 -7.68 -6.22 0.61
N LEU A 44 -7.19 -5.30 -0.23
CA LEU A 44 -6.82 -5.63 -1.60
C LEU A 44 -5.72 -6.69 -1.64
N LEU A 45 -4.69 -6.51 -0.83
CA LEU A 45 -3.55 -7.44 -0.79
C LEU A 45 -3.96 -8.81 -0.27
N THR A 46 -4.85 -8.84 0.72
CA THR A 46 -5.36 -10.10 1.24
C THR A 46 -6.15 -10.85 0.16
N LYS A 47 -6.97 -10.12 -0.60
CA LYS A 47 -7.74 -10.71 -1.69
C LYS A 47 -6.83 -11.23 -2.80
N SER A 48 -5.71 -10.56 -3.03
CA SER A 48 -4.76 -10.93 -4.07
C SER A 48 -3.77 -11.99 -3.60
N ASP A 49 -3.92 -12.45 -2.36
CA ASP A 49 -3.05 -13.48 -1.78
C ASP A 49 -1.59 -13.07 -1.78
N LYS A 50 -1.34 -11.80 -1.48
CA LYS A 50 0.00 -11.24 -1.41
C LYS A 50 0.46 -11.13 0.03
N LYS A 51 1.74 -11.37 0.27
CA LYS A 51 2.34 -11.18 1.59
C LYS A 51 2.73 -9.72 1.75
N PHE A 52 2.40 -9.17 2.89
CA PHE A 52 2.71 -7.77 3.16
C PHE A 52 2.86 -7.53 4.65
N HIS A 53 3.52 -6.42 4.98
CA HIS A 53 3.66 -5.96 6.35
C HIS A 53 3.19 -4.52 6.43
N VAL A 54 2.65 -4.13 7.57
CA VAL A 54 2.28 -2.74 7.80
C VAL A 54 3.09 -2.22 8.98
N ILE A 55 3.79 -1.12 8.75
CA ILE A 55 4.57 -0.45 9.79
C ILE A 55 3.95 0.91 10.03
N GLU A 56 3.60 1.19 11.28
CA GLU A 56 3.08 2.50 11.66
C GLU A 56 4.18 3.32 12.29
N GLU A 57 4.43 4.51 11.76
CA GLU A 57 5.50 5.37 12.23
C GLU A 57 5.15 6.83 11.92
N ASN A 58 5.25 7.71 12.92
CA ASN A 58 5.02 9.16 12.74
C ASN A 58 3.67 9.47 12.08
N ASN A 59 2.62 8.77 12.49
CA ASN A 59 1.27 8.92 11.95
C ASN A 59 1.17 8.56 10.48
N GLU A 60 2.09 7.75 10.00
CA GLU A 60 2.08 7.24 8.63
C GLU A 60 2.11 5.73 8.67
N PHE A 61 1.58 5.12 7.62
CA PHE A 61 1.58 3.67 7.48
C PHE A 61 2.38 3.30 6.25
N LYS A 62 3.36 2.43 6.45
CA LYS A 62 4.15 1.90 5.34
C LYS A 62 3.70 0.48 5.11
N VAL A 63 3.12 0.23 3.95
CA VAL A 63 2.68 -1.11 3.58
C VAL A 63 3.76 -1.69 2.67
N ILE A 64 4.47 -2.67 3.18
CA ILE A 64 5.59 -3.29 2.46
C ILE A 64 5.09 -4.59 1.87
N ILE A 65 5.09 -4.68 0.56
CA ILE A 65 4.62 -5.86 -0.16
C ILE A 65 5.84 -6.65 -0.64
N GLU A 66 5.84 -7.92 -0.31
CA GLU A 66 6.92 -8.83 -0.68
C GLU A 66 6.41 -9.88 -1.66
N LYS A 67 7.31 -10.36 -2.47
CA LYS A 67 6.98 -11.40 -3.43
C LYS A 67 6.69 -12.72 -2.72
#